data_cd4ae3f02ac58e9c17163a593c67c002
#
_entry.id   cd4ae3f02ac58e9c17163a593c67c002
#
_cell.length_a   1.000
_cell.length_b   1.000
_cell.length_c   1.000
_cell.angle_alpha   90.00
_cell.angle_beta   90.00
_cell.angle_gamma   90.00
#
_symmetry.space_group_name_H-M   'P 1'
#
loop_
_entity.id
_entity.type
_entity.pdbx_description
1 polymer ?
#
loop_
_entity_poly.entity_id
_entity_poly.type
_entity_poly.pdbx_seq_one_letter_code
_entity_poly.pdbx_strand_id
1 'polypeptide(L)'
;VAMTAEWEFDVPTTGSKYLPPDARYMDALTSQGYDFEAAVADLIDNSIDAGANDVVVHFLRDGDALVSLLVIDDGRGMTDDELDVAMTVGGRRGYAANALGMFGTGLKSASLSQASAVTVTSRTRKTRPAGRRWVMERARTGFQCDIVESRYAQALIDRYNGQPITWQGTVIRWDGVKNFPRHGGSGQTDRYLQRTINKLGLHLGLQLHRFLLREDFNITIAVEDIRTGDIYMNFGVVPLNPFGYPVTGHPDYPRVFVADVPSIGAVRLAAHVWPPKSSLDEYKSVGAVLDRQGFYFYRNDRIVQSGGWNNFRQPEQHLSLARVDIDLPPDTDEVFRLSVKKEGVEATPEFVTALENAADHTGRLFTDYLADAQQTYREARKRAGLTRKAVIPPGRGFAPAITEAVEDELPILPGEVPIAVQWSKLADDVFFDIDRDNRTIALNRKFRTAILGGRRGSLNDAPVMKSMLYLLVHQLFESEFSGPRARDNIQLWQSILLAAARAEIREIDNDETGELA
;
A
#
# COMPACT_ATOMS: atom_id res chain seq x y z
N VAL A 1 35.11 -47.32 -3.88
CA VAL A 1 35.42 -46.44 -2.74
C VAL A 1 34.83 -45.10 -3.08
N ALA A 2 33.69 -44.77 -2.48
CA ALA A 2 33.08 -43.44 -2.62
C ALA A 2 33.93 -42.48 -1.80
N MET A 3 34.57 -41.53 -2.47
CA MET A 3 35.16 -40.37 -1.79
C MET A 3 34.01 -39.53 -1.26
N THR A 4 33.79 -39.51 0.06
CA THR A 4 33.04 -38.48 0.72
C THR A 4 33.81 -37.18 0.54
N ALA A 5 33.31 -36.27 -0.28
CA ALA A 5 33.89 -34.94 -0.38
C ALA A 5 33.75 -34.30 1.01
N GLU A 6 34.88 -34.02 1.66
CA GLU A 6 34.89 -33.19 2.86
C GLU A 6 34.35 -31.80 2.45
N TRP A 7 33.40 -31.26 3.23
CA TRP A 7 32.85 -29.96 3.00
C TRP A 7 33.94 -28.91 3.32
N GLU A 8 34.43 -28.19 2.29
CA GLU A 8 35.34 -27.09 2.45
C GLU A 8 34.53 -25.81 2.62
N PHE A 9 34.71 -25.08 3.73
CA PHE A 9 34.04 -23.80 4.00
C PHE A 9 34.54 -22.71 3.06
N ASP A 10 35.80 -22.76 2.64
CA ASP A 10 36.38 -21.85 1.65
C ASP A 10 36.39 -22.52 0.27
N VAL A 11 35.83 -21.81 -0.73
CA VAL A 11 35.86 -22.25 -2.12
C VAL A 11 37.24 -21.94 -2.71
N PRO A 12 38.08 -22.94 -3.02
CA PRO A 12 39.38 -22.70 -3.62
C PRO A 12 39.23 -22.12 -5.03
N THR A 13 39.91 -21.01 -5.31
CA THR A 13 39.86 -20.32 -6.59
C THR A 13 41.25 -20.25 -7.23
N THR A 14 41.30 -20.37 -8.56
CA THR A 14 42.58 -20.33 -9.33
C THR A 14 42.85 -18.97 -9.97
N GLY A 15 41.86 -18.02 -9.89
CA GLY A 15 42.00 -16.69 -10.47
C GLY A 15 40.65 -15.97 -10.59
N SER A 16 40.67 -14.80 -11.20
CA SER A 16 39.48 -13.99 -11.49
C SER A 16 39.40 -13.64 -12.97
N LYS A 17 38.17 -13.53 -13.49
CA LYS A 17 37.88 -13.12 -14.87
C LYS A 17 36.93 -11.93 -14.85
N TYR A 18 37.26 -10.86 -15.58
CA TYR A 18 36.36 -9.74 -15.77
C TYR A 18 35.21 -10.12 -16.71
N LEU A 19 33.96 -9.98 -16.24
CA LEU A 19 32.73 -10.23 -16.98
C LEU A 19 31.92 -8.91 -17.01
N PRO A 20 32.00 -8.13 -18.10
CA PRO A 20 31.22 -6.90 -18.21
C PRO A 20 29.72 -7.19 -18.35
N PRO A 21 28.83 -6.31 -17.88
CA PRO A 21 27.39 -6.47 -18.07
C PRO A 21 27.04 -6.45 -19.57
N ASP A 22 26.09 -7.30 -19.97
CA ASP A 22 25.50 -7.28 -21.31
C ASP A 22 24.58 -6.05 -21.49
N ALA A 23 24.43 -5.56 -22.72
CA ALA A 23 23.57 -4.41 -23.03
C ALA A 23 22.11 -4.64 -22.59
N ARG A 24 21.61 -5.88 -22.55
CA ARG A 24 20.31 -6.26 -22.00
C ARG A 24 20.15 -5.98 -20.50
N TYR A 25 21.24 -5.65 -19.80
CA TYR A 25 21.16 -5.17 -18.41
C TYR A 25 20.30 -3.92 -18.27
N MET A 26 20.26 -3.05 -19.28
CA MET A 26 19.37 -1.88 -19.31
C MET A 26 17.88 -2.29 -19.32
N ASP A 27 17.53 -3.39 -20.00
CA ASP A 27 16.16 -3.92 -19.98
C ASP A 27 15.80 -4.47 -18.59
N ALA A 28 16.71 -5.16 -17.94
CA ALA A 28 16.51 -5.66 -16.59
C ALA A 28 16.32 -4.51 -15.57
N LEU A 29 17.12 -3.42 -15.68
CA LEU A 29 16.96 -2.23 -14.84
C LEU A 29 15.61 -1.55 -15.03
N THR A 30 15.09 -1.51 -16.26
CA THR A 30 13.84 -0.83 -16.60
C THR A 30 12.60 -1.69 -16.40
N SER A 31 12.76 -3.02 -16.29
CA SER A 31 11.67 -3.98 -16.05
C SER A 31 11.32 -4.16 -14.56
N GLN A 32 11.98 -3.45 -13.66
CA GLN A 32 11.78 -3.56 -12.21
C GLN A 32 10.39 -3.11 -11.72
N GLY A 33 9.47 -2.72 -12.64
CA GLY A 33 8.07 -2.42 -12.32
C GLY A 33 7.89 -1.25 -11.33
N TYR A 34 8.58 -0.13 -11.57
CA TYR A 34 8.32 1.11 -10.83
C TYR A 34 6.92 1.63 -11.12
N ASP A 35 6.17 1.96 -10.06
CA ASP A 35 4.98 2.78 -10.19
C ASP A 35 5.37 4.21 -10.57
N PHE A 36 4.49 4.90 -11.29
CA PHE A 36 4.75 6.26 -11.77
C PHE A 36 5.04 7.23 -10.60
N GLU A 37 4.25 7.16 -9.55
CA GLU A 37 4.35 8.00 -8.37
C GLU A 37 5.67 7.78 -7.61
N ALA A 38 6.07 6.52 -7.46
CA ALA A 38 7.34 6.16 -6.82
C ALA A 38 8.54 6.62 -7.65
N ALA A 39 8.45 6.51 -8.98
CA ALA A 39 9.50 7.00 -9.87
C ALA A 39 9.69 8.52 -9.78
N VAL A 40 8.60 9.29 -9.69
CA VAL A 40 8.66 10.74 -9.48
C VAL A 40 9.21 11.07 -8.08
N ALA A 41 8.78 10.34 -7.05
CA ALA A 41 9.28 10.53 -5.68
C ALA A 41 10.81 10.32 -5.58
N ASP A 42 11.37 9.32 -6.27
CA ASP A 42 12.83 9.10 -6.33
C ASP A 42 13.59 10.26 -6.99
N LEU A 43 12.96 10.97 -7.95
CA LEU A 43 13.57 12.19 -8.50
C LEU A 43 13.54 13.34 -7.49
N ILE A 44 12.45 13.47 -6.75
CA ILE A 44 12.30 14.49 -5.71
C ILE A 44 13.26 14.21 -4.54
N ASP A 45 13.51 12.95 -4.18
CA ASP A 45 14.55 12.60 -3.21
C ASP A 45 15.93 13.16 -3.61
N ASN A 46 16.28 13.07 -4.90
CA ASN A 46 17.52 13.66 -5.41
C ASN A 46 17.54 15.19 -5.31
N SER A 47 16.39 15.85 -5.48
CA SER A 47 16.23 17.29 -5.30
C SER A 47 16.42 17.68 -3.82
N ILE A 48 15.85 16.91 -2.89
CA ILE A 48 16.05 17.08 -1.43
C ILE A 48 17.53 16.90 -1.07
N ASP A 49 18.19 15.86 -1.58
CA ASP A 49 19.63 15.62 -1.36
C ASP A 49 20.52 16.73 -1.98
N ALA A 50 20.02 17.42 -2.99
CA ALA A 50 20.66 18.60 -3.56
C ALA A 50 20.38 19.88 -2.77
N GLY A 51 19.59 19.82 -1.70
CA GLY A 51 19.22 20.96 -0.86
C GLY A 51 18.25 21.92 -1.55
N ALA A 52 17.32 21.38 -2.35
CA ALA A 52 16.25 22.15 -2.95
C ALA A 52 15.24 22.60 -1.89
N ASN A 53 14.71 23.81 -2.05
CA ASN A 53 13.59 24.33 -1.28
C ASN A 53 12.29 24.24 -2.08
N ASP A 54 12.37 24.40 -3.39
CA ASP A 54 11.23 24.35 -4.28
C ASP A 54 11.43 23.30 -5.39
N VAL A 55 10.44 22.39 -5.51
CA VAL A 55 10.41 21.38 -6.56
C VAL A 55 9.10 21.49 -7.34
N VAL A 56 9.18 21.53 -8.66
CA VAL A 56 8.02 21.58 -9.56
C VAL A 56 7.96 20.31 -10.38
N VAL A 57 6.85 19.57 -10.28
CA VAL A 57 6.51 18.48 -11.20
C VAL A 57 5.62 19.04 -12.30
N HIS A 58 6.14 19.15 -13.50
CA HIS A 58 5.53 19.88 -14.59
C HIS A 58 5.12 18.96 -15.74
N PHE A 59 3.82 18.82 -15.95
CA PHE A 59 3.25 18.10 -17.09
C PHE A 59 3.13 19.03 -18.28
N LEU A 60 3.72 18.65 -19.42
CA LEU A 60 3.58 19.37 -20.68
C LEU A 60 2.59 18.66 -21.59
N ARG A 61 1.62 19.40 -22.10
CA ARG A 61 0.67 18.92 -23.12
C ARG A 61 0.80 19.72 -24.42
N ASP A 62 0.41 19.09 -25.53
CA ASP A 62 0.23 19.70 -26.84
C ASP A 62 -1.22 19.44 -27.27
N GLY A 63 -2.11 20.37 -26.94
CA GLY A 63 -3.55 20.17 -27.10
C GLY A 63 -4.03 18.97 -26.23
N ASP A 64 -4.58 17.93 -26.86
CA ASP A 64 -5.09 16.75 -26.16
C ASP A 64 -4.02 15.66 -25.88
N ALA A 65 -2.77 15.86 -26.26
CA ALA A 65 -1.68 14.92 -26.04
C ALA A 65 -0.76 15.36 -24.90
N LEU A 66 -0.42 14.43 -23.99
CA LEU A 66 0.67 14.63 -23.04
C LEU A 66 2.00 14.27 -23.71
N VAL A 67 2.95 15.21 -23.73
CA VAL A 67 4.20 15.09 -24.48
C VAL A 67 5.42 14.84 -23.60
N SER A 68 5.50 15.47 -22.43
CA SER A 68 6.65 15.35 -21.53
C SER A 68 6.24 15.56 -20.07
N LEU A 69 7.08 15.05 -19.16
CA LEU A 69 7.05 15.38 -17.73
C LEU A 69 8.41 15.98 -17.37
N LEU A 70 8.41 17.04 -16.58
CA LEU A 70 9.62 17.61 -16.02
C LEU A 70 9.56 17.58 -14.49
N VAL A 71 10.72 17.34 -13.87
CA VAL A 71 10.96 17.61 -12.44
C VAL A 71 12.04 18.69 -12.40
N ILE A 72 11.71 19.80 -11.76
CA ILE A 72 12.52 21.03 -11.77
C ILE A 72 12.80 21.38 -10.30
N ASP A 73 14.05 21.63 -9.97
CA ASP A 73 14.45 21.99 -8.61
C ASP A 73 15.43 23.17 -8.58
N ASP A 74 15.45 23.90 -7.48
CA ASP A 74 16.38 24.99 -7.16
C ASP A 74 17.61 24.55 -6.36
N GLY A 75 17.85 23.24 -6.27
CA GLY A 75 18.97 22.65 -5.55
C GLY A 75 20.33 23.17 -6.03
N ARG A 76 21.41 22.74 -5.42
CA ARG A 76 22.80 23.22 -5.72
C ARG A 76 23.25 23.01 -7.17
N GLY A 77 22.52 22.21 -7.94
CA GLY A 77 22.88 21.83 -9.30
C GLY A 77 24.12 20.92 -9.37
N MET A 78 24.55 20.66 -10.62
CA MET A 78 25.69 19.79 -10.94
C MET A 78 26.61 20.49 -11.95
N THR A 79 27.92 20.31 -11.80
CA THR A 79 28.91 20.60 -12.83
C THR A 79 28.83 19.55 -13.94
N ASP A 80 29.56 19.77 -15.05
CA ASP A 80 29.61 18.83 -16.18
C ASP A 80 30.13 17.44 -15.74
N ASP A 81 31.21 17.39 -14.95
CA ASP A 81 31.78 16.16 -14.42
C ASP A 81 30.85 15.45 -13.42
N GLU A 82 30.18 16.22 -12.53
CA GLU A 82 29.20 15.66 -11.62
C GLU A 82 27.98 15.08 -12.33
N LEU A 83 27.60 15.69 -13.45
CA LEU A 83 26.51 15.21 -14.29
C LEU A 83 26.88 13.88 -14.97
N ASP A 84 28.12 13.71 -15.41
CA ASP A 84 28.62 12.43 -15.94
C ASP A 84 28.53 11.33 -14.89
N VAL A 85 28.96 11.58 -13.68
CA VAL A 85 28.83 10.64 -12.55
C VAL A 85 27.37 10.35 -12.25
N ALA A 86 26.51 11.36 -12.24
CA ALA A 86 25.06 11.20 -11.99
C ALA A 86 24.38 10.35 -13.05
N MET A 87 24.85 10.42 -14.29
CA MET A 87 24.29 9.67 -15.42
C MET A 87 24.96 8.30 -15.63
N THR A 88 26.09 8.01 -14.99
CA THR A 88 26.73 6.69 -15.03
C THR A 88 25.89 5.66 -14.30
N VAL A 89 25.61 4.51 -14.93
CA VAL A 89 24.85 3.40 -14.34
C VAL A 89 25.68 2.77 -13.22
N GLY A 90 25.15 2.73 -11.98
CA GLY A 90 25.88 2.23 -10.81
C GLY A 90 27.02 3.16 -10.33
N GLY A 91 27.08 4.38 -10.88
CA GLY A 91 28.03 5.40 -10.42
C GLY A 91 27.78 5.73 -8.94
N ARG A 92 28.75 5.43 -8.08
CA ARG A 92 28.69 5.78 -6.65
C ARG A 92 29.27 7.19 -6.47
N ARG A 93 28.43 8.13 -6.05
CA ARG A 93 28.89 9.28 -5.26
C ARG A 93 29.08 8.77 -3.83
N GLY A 94 30.07 9.29 -3.10
CA GLY A 94 30.10 9.13 -1.65
C GLY A 94 28.86 9.84 -1.07
N TYR A 95 27.80 9.09 -0.86
CA TYR A 95 26.60 9.63 -0.23
C TYR A 95 26.90 9.94 1.24
N ALA A 96 26.44 11.09 1.72
CA ALA A 96 26.43 11.37 3.14
C ALA A 96 25.51 10.36 3.87
N ALA A 97 25.78 10.06 5.13
CA ALA A 97 24.98 9.12 5.93
C ALA A 97 23.48 9.49 5.99
N ASN A 98 23.16 10.78 5.81
CA ASN A 98 21.80 11.33 5.80
C ASN A 98 21.20 11.48 4.40
N ALA A 99 21.83 10.96 3.33
CA ALA A 99 21.27 11.04 1.99
C ALA A 99 20.09 10.08 1.82
N LEU A 100 19.07 10.52 1.06
CA LEU A 100 17.92 9.71 0.67
C LEU A 100 18.28 8.74 -0.47
N GLY A 101 19.23 9.15 -1.34
CA GLY A 101 19.76 8.33 -2.43
C GLY A 101 20.74 7.27 -1.94
N MET A 102 20.45 5.97 -2.09
CA MET A 102 21.31 4.88 -1.61
C MET A 102 22.09 4.14 -2.68
N PHE A 103 21.45 3.90 -3.83
CA PHE A 103 21.92 2.89 -4.79
C PHE A 103 22.59 3.45 -6.05
N GLY A 104 22.59 4.78 -6.25
CA GLY A 104 23.13 5.41 -7.46
C GLY A 104 22.44 5.01 -8.78
N THR A 105 21.36 4.25 -8.70
CA THR A 105 20.58 3.76 -9.84
C THR A 105 19.23 4.44 -9.96
N GLY A 106 18.71 5.06 -8.89
CA GLY A 106 17.34 5.59 -8.79
C GLY A 106 16.98 6.50 -9.97
N LEU A 107 17.77 7.54 -10.24
CA LEU A 107 17.51 8.47 -11.36
C LEU A 107 17.28 7.73 -12.69
N LYS A 108 18.14 6.76 -13.04
CA LYS A 108 18.11 6.05 -14.32
C LYS A 108 17.04 4.98 -14.37
N SER A 109 16.97 4.12 -13.33
CA SER A 109 15.99 3.04 -13.28
C SER A 109 14.56 3.59 -13.15
N ALA A 110 14.33 4.59 -12.29
CA ALA A 110 13.04 5.27 -12.18
C ALA A 110 12.65 5.92 -13.52
N SER A 111 13.52 6.77 -14.09
CA SER A 111 13.21 7.51 -15.31
C SER A 111 12.98 6.59 -16.52
N LEU A 112 13.89 5.66 -16.79
CA LEU A 112 13.81 4.78 -17.97
C LEU A 112 12.76 3.67 -17.82
N SER A 113 12.29 3.38 -16.61
CA SER A 113 11.11 2.54 -16.39
C SER A 113 9.84 3.21 -16.92
N GLN A 114 9.75 4.55 -16.83
CA GLN A 114 8.57 5.34 -17.16
C GLN A 114 8.63 5.99 -18.53
N ALA A 115 9.82 6.35 -19.04
CA ALA A 115 9.99 7.12 -20.27
C ALA A 115 10.94 6.43 -21.25
N SER A 116 10.80 6.74 -22.54
CA SER A 116 11.71 6.27 -23.60
C SER A 116 13.01 7.07 -23.66
N ALA A 117 13.00 8.29 -23.13
CA ALA A 117 14.21 9.08 -22.98
C ALA A 117 14.15 9.96 -21.72
N VAL A 118 15.31 10.16 -21.10
CA VAL A 118 15.51 11.09 -19.97
C VAL A 118 16.62 12.08 -20.32
N THR A 119 16.34 13.36 -20.14
CA THR A 119 17.32 14.45 -20.27
C THR A 119 17.48 15.09 -18.91
N VAL A 120 18.72 15.23 -18.46
CA VAL A 120 19.07 15.98 -17.24
C VAL A 120 19.86 17.18 -17.65
N THR A 121 19.40 18.36 -17.27
CA THR A 121 20.10 19.64 -17.50
C THR A 121 20.29 20.30 -16.15
N SER A 122 21.51 20.73 -15.84
CA SER A 122 21.83 21.27 -14.53
C SER A 122 22.80 22.43 -14.63
N ARG A 123 22.73 23.33 -13.64
CA ARG A 123 23.60 24.49 -13.50
C ARG A 123 23.92 24.73 -12.02
N THR A 124 25.19 24.92 -11.70
CA THR A 124 25.61 25.45 -10.40
C THR A 124 25.73 26.98 -10.47
N ARG A 125 25.87 27.65 -9.31
CA ARG A 125 26.10 29.11 -9.27
C ARG A 125 27.36 29.56 -10.03
N LYS A 126 28.33 28.66 -10.26
CA LYS A 126 29.65 28.97 -10.81
C LYS A 126 29.88 28.45 -12.22
N THR A 127 28.96 27.65 -12.75
CA THR A 127 29.12 26.99 -14.06
C THR A 127 28.03 27.37 -15.04
N ARG A 128 28.32 27.21 -16.34
CA ARG A 128 27.29 27.24 -17.37
C ARG A 128 26.44 25.97 -17.29
N PRO A 129 25.17 26.02 -17.75
CA PRO A 129 24.35 24.82 -17.85
C PRO A 129 25.00 23.75 -18.72
N ALA A 130 24.96 22.52 -18.24
CA ALA A 130 25.34 21.31 -18.97
C ALA A 130 24.16 20.33 -19.00
N GLY A 131 24.16 19.41 -19.96
CA GLY A 131 23.09 18.41 -20.03
C GLY A 131 23.55 17.08 -20.59
N ARG A 132 22.85 16.03 -20.18
CA ARG A 132 23.04 14.64 -20.65
C ARG A 132 21.68 14.02 -20.97
N ARG A 133 21.67 13.14 -21.97
CA ARG A 133 20.42 12.49 -22.40
C ARG A 133 20.63 11.00 -22.61
N TRP A 134 19.86 10.20 -21.91
CA TRP A 134 19.68 8.79 -22.21
C TRP A 134 18.49 8.59 -23.12
N VAL A 135 18.70 7.89 -24.23
CA VAL A 135 17.63 7.39 -25.11
C VAL A 135 17.68 5.88 -25.05
N MET A 136 16.58 5.23 -24.67
CA MET A 136 16.53 3.80 -24.35
C MET A 136 17.04 2.93 -25.50
N GLU A 137 16.72 3.27 -26.74
CA GLU A 137 17.19 2.54 -27.91
C GLU A 137 18.72 2.54 -28.03
N ARG A 138 19.39 3.67 -27.75
CA ARG A 138 20.85 3.79 -27.79
C ARG A 138 21.51 3.18 -26.55
N ALA A 139 20.85 3.27 -25.42
CA ALA A 139 21.31 2.64 -24.17
C ALA A 139 21.44 1.12 -24.32
N ARG A 140 20.49 0.50 -25.05
CA ARG A 140 20.48 -0.94 -25.34
C ARG A 140 21.60 -1.39 -26.25
N THR A 141 22.14 -0.51 -27.09
CA THR A 141 23.17 -0.87 -28.09
C THR A 141 24.60 -0.61 -27.65
N GLY A 142 24.84 0.13 -26.56
CA GLY A 142 26.21 0.42 -26.16
C GLY A 142 26.41 1.35 -24.97
N PHE A 143 25.42 1.50 -24.08
CA PHE A 143 25.51 2.40 -22.92
C PHE A 143 25.90 3.85 -23.29
N GLN A 144 25.46 4.31 -24.47
CA GLN A 144 25.79 5.65 -24.93
C GLN A 144 24.82 6.68 -24.36
N CYS A 145 25.37 7.69 -23.68
CA CYS A 145 24.66 8.86 -23.17
C CYS A 145 25.01 10.06 -24.05
N ASP A 146 24.00 10.72 -24.60
CA ASP A 146 24.20 11.88 -25.46
C ASP A 146 24.57 13.10 -24.62
N ILE A 147 25.49 13.94 -25.15
CA ILE A 147 25.79 15.27 -24.60
C ILE A 147 24.77 16.25 -25.18
N VAL A 148 24.06 16.97 -24.32
CA VAL A 148 23.08 17.97 -24.73
C VAL A 148 23.80 19.22 -25.21
N GLU A 149 23.34 19.79 -26.32
CA GLU A 149 23.90 21.04 -26.87
C GLU A 149 23.80 22.17 -25.83
N SER A 150 24.89 22.89 -25.59
CA SER A 150 24.99 23.94 -24.55
C SER A 150 23.93 25.04 -24.72
N ARG A 151 23.56 25.39 -25.97
CA ARG A 151 22.51 26.37 -26.26
C ARG A 151 21.15 25.88 -25.79
N TYR A 152 20.85 24.60 -26.04
CA TYR A 152 19.61 23.98 -25.56
C TYR A 152 19.57 23.88 -24.02
N ALA A 153 20.67 23.45 -23.41
CA ALA A 153 20.78 23.38 -21.97
C ALA A 153 20.54 24.74 -21.30
N GLN A 154 21.15 25.81 -21.89
CA GLN A 154 20.92 27.18 -21.42
C GLN A 154 19.45 27.60 -21.55
N ALA A 155 18.85 27.39 -22.74
CA ALA A 155 17.48 27.78 -23.00
C ALA A 155 16.47 27.06 -22.08
N LEU A 156 16.72 25.77 -21.79
CA LEU A 156 15.85 25.00 -20.89
C LEU A 156 15.92 25.50 -19.44
N ILE A 157 17.13 25.79 -18.94
CA ILE A 157 17.31 26.36 -17.59
C ILE A 157 16.71 27.76 -17.51
N ASP A 158 16.93 28.59 -18.54
CA ASP A 158 16.42 29.96 -18.56
C ASP A 158 14.89 30.03 -18.62
N ARG A 159 14.22 29.04 -19.22
CA ARG A 159 12.77 28.94 -19.24
C ARG A 159 12.16 28.92 -17.83
N TYR A 160 12.85 28.29 -16.88
CA TYR A 160 12.41 28.15 -15.49
C TYR A 160 13.17 29.11 -14.54
N ASN A 161 13.89 30.08 -15.08
CA ASN A 161 14.58 31.09 -14.29
C ASN A 161 13.55 31.99 -13.59
N GLY A 162 13.65 32.05 -12.27
CA GLY A 162 12.69 32.76 -11.42
C GLY A 162 11.56 31.88 -10.82
N GLN A 163 11.34 30.65 -11.36
CA GLN A 163 10.36 29.69 -10.80
C GLN A 163 10.66 28.24 -11.25
N PRO A 164 11.19 27.37 -10.41
CA PRO A 164 11.84 27.61 -9.12
C PRO A 164 13.30 28.07 -9.22
N ILE A 165 13.97 27.82 -10.38
CA ILE A 165 15.41 28.08 -10.57
C ILE A 165 15.70 29.58 -10.52
N THR A 166 16.54 29.99 -9.58
CA THR A 166 17.01 31.38 -9.49
C THR A 166 18.42 31.54 -10.09
N TRP A 167 19.40 30.83 -9.55
CA TRP A 167 20.81 30.91 -9.95
C TRP A 167 21.46 29.55 -10.22
N GLN A 168 20.87 28.51 -9.68
CA GLN A 168 21.31 27.12 -9.75
C GLN A 168 20.09 26.21 -9.73
N GLY A 169 20.23 24.97 -10.13
CA GLY A 169 19.16 23.98 -10.10
C GLY A 169 19.29 22.94 -11.20
N THR A 170 18.31 22.07 -11.23
CA THR A 170 18.28 20.96 -12.19
C THR A 170 16.90 20.83 -12.83
N VAL A 171 16.89 20.48 -14.11
CA VAL A 171 15.69 20.10 -14.86
C VAL A 171 15.89 18.68 -15.36
N ILE A 172 15.04 17.77 -14.89
CA ILE A 172 14.93 16.40 -15.40
C ILE A 172 13.72 16.33 -16.30
N ARG A 173 13.90 15.94 -17.56
CA ARG A 173 12.83 15.86 -18.55
C ARG A 173 12.66 14.42 -19.02
N TRP A 174 11.44 13.91 -18.94
CA TRP A 174 11.01 12.64 -19.49
C TRP A 174 10.26 12.86 -20.81
N ASP A 175 10.71 12.17 -21.86
CA ASP A 175 10.04 12.16 -23.15
C ASP A 175 9.54 10.75 -23.48
N GLY A 176 8.40 10.68 -24.16
CA GLY A 176 7.78 9.41 -24.50
C GLY A 176 7.38 8.60 -23.26
N VAL A 177 6.74 9.25 -22.30
CA VAL A 177 6.23 8.61 -21.08
C VAL A 177 5.23 7.52 -21.46
N LYS A 178 5.43 6.31 -20.93
CA LYS A 178 4.77 5.09 -21.44
C LYS A 178 3.25 5.11 -21.36
N ASN A 179 2.69 5.63 -20.30
CA ASN A 179 1.25 5.59 -20.02
C ASN A 179 0.54 6.91 -20.36
N PHE A 180 1.24 7.87 -20.97
CA PHE A 180 0.65 9.14 -21.33
C PHE A 180 -0.29 9.00 -22.54
N PRO A 181 -1.51 9.61 -22.50
CA PRO A 181 -2.39 9.69 -23.65
C PRO A 181 -1.71 10.44 -24.80
N ARG A 182 -1.54 9.77 -25.93
CA ARG A 182 -0.93 10.35 -27.15
C ARG A 182 -1.98 10.83 -28.15
N HIS A 183 -3.17 10.19 -28.13
CA HIS A 183 -4.30 10.48 -29.00
C HIS A 183 -5.57 10.30 -28.16
N GLY A 184 -5.97 11.33 -27.44
CA GLY A 184 -7.19 11.33 -26.62
C GLY A 184 -8.27 12.18 -27.28
N GLY A 185 -9.54 11.71 -27.24
CA GLY A 185 -10.67 12.60 -27.49
C GLY A 185 -10.77 13.63 -26.37
N SER A 186 -11.42 14.78 -26.68
CA SER A 186 -11.65 15.86 -25.72
C SER A 186 -12.14 15.34 -24.37
N GLY A 187 -11.47 15.71 -23.28
CA GLY A 187 -11.77 15.31 -21.90
C GLY A 187 -11.18 13.98 -21.44
N GLN A 188 -10.58 13.14 -22.28
CA GLN A 188 -9.90 11.90 -21.84
C GLN A 188 -8.56 12.24 -21.18
N THR A 189 -7.80 13.13 -21.77
CA THR A 189 -6.53 13.63 -21.23
C THR A 189 -6.74 14.36 -19.90
N ASP A 190 -7.76 15.19 -19.79
CA ASP A 190 -8.07 15.91 -18.55
C ASP A 190 -8.46 14.95 -17.43
N ARG A 191 -9.26 13.93 -17.71
CA ARG A 191 -9.59 12.88 -16.71
C ARG A 191 -8.38 12.05 -16.30
N TYR A 192 -7.49 11.75 -17.22
CA TYR A 192 -6.24 11.06 -16.94
C TYR A 192 -5.34 11.93 -16.03
N LEU A 193 -5.12 13.19 -16.42
CA LEU A 193 -4.34 14.15 -15.63
C LEU A 193 -4.90 14.29 -14.22
N GLN A 194 -6.20 14.53 -14.06
CA GLN A 194 -6.81 14.69 -12.75
C GLN A 194 -6.57 13.47 -11.84
N ARG A 195 -6.70 12.25 -12.38
CA ARG A 195 -6.45 11.02 -11.61
C ARG A 195 -4.98 10.86 -11.25
N THR A 196 -4.10 11.08 -12.23
CA THR A 196 -2.64 10.93 -12.05
C THR A 196 -2.11 11.96 -11.05
N ILE A 197 -2.54 13.20 -11.18
CA ILE A 197 -2.14 14.31 -10.29
C ILE A 197 -2.64 14.06 -8.86
N ASN A 198 -3.91 13.66 -8.69
CA ASN A 198 -4.43 13.34 -7.37
C ASN A 198 -3.67 12.17 -6.72
N LYS A 199 -3.40 11.09 -7.46
CA LYS A 199 -2.64 9.95 -6.97
C LYS A 199 -1.21 10.33 -6.61
N LEU A 200 -0.56 11.11 -7.47
CA LEU A 200 0.78 11.64 -7.24
C LEU A 200 0.82 12.56 -6.01
N GLY A 201 -0.13 13.49 -5.90
CA GLY A 201 -0.22 14.41 -4.75
C GLY A 201 -0.40 13.68 -3.43
N LEU A 202 -1.28 12.66 -3.37
CA LEU A 202 -1.46 11.83 -2.17
C LEU A 202 -0.19 11.03 -1.84
N HIS A 203 0.47 10.45 -2.84
CA HIS A 203 1.69 9.68 -2.64
C HIS A 203 2.85 10.54 -2.11
N LEU A 204 3.10 11.69 -2.75
CA LEU A 204 4.12 12.63 -2.32
C LEU A 204 3.79 13.25 -0.97
N GLY A 205 2.51 13.62 -0.77
CA GLY A 205 2.00 14.17 0.48
C GLY A 205 2.21 13.22 1.66
N LEU A 206 2.06 11.91 1.44
CA LEU A 206 2.31 10.90 2.47
C LEU A 206 3.81 10.64 2.68
N GLN A 207 4.53 10.32 1.61
CA GLN A 207 5.93 9.91 1.74
C GLN A 207 6.86 11.03 2.23
N LEU A 208 6.58 12.27 1.85
CA LEU A 208 7.42 13.44 2.11
C LEU A 208 6.77 14.41 3.11
N HIS A 209 5.74 14.00 3.86
CA HIS A 209 4.99 14.91 4.72
C HIS A 209 5.88 15.63 5.76
N ARG A 210 6.92 14.98 6.33
CA ARG A 210 7.82 15.62 7.28
C ARG A 210 8.63 16.75 6.63
N PHE A 211 8.99 16.62 5.33
CA PHE A 211 9.63 17.69 4.57
C PHE A 211 8.62 18.80 4.25
N LEU A 212 7.42 18.44 3.79
CA LEU A 212 6.36 19.38 3.43
C LEU A 212 5.79 20.15 4.63
N LEU A 213 5.99 19.67 5.87
CA LEU A 213 5.65 20.39 7.09
C LEU A 213 6.71 21.43 7.48
N ARG A 214 7.87 21.45 6.82
CA ARG A 214 8.87 22.50 7.00
C ARG A 214 8.45 23.74 6.22
N GLU A 215 8.73 24.92 6.74
CA GLU A 215 8.39 26.19 6.11
C GLU A 215 9.24 26.48 4.84
N ASP A 216 10.37 25.80 4.69
CA ASP A 216 11.37 26.03 3.66
C ASP A 216 11.36 25.01 2.53
N PHE A 217 10.38 24.11 2.47
CA PHE A 217 10.31 23.10 1.41
C PHE A 217 8.89 22.99 0.81
N ASN A 218 8.81 23.09 -0.52
CA ASN A 218 7.55 23.03 -1.24
C ASN A 218 7.65 22.12 -2.47
N ILE A 219 6.56 21.40 -2.76
CA ILE A 219 6.37 20.66 -4.02
C ILE A 219 5.13 21.20 -4.70
N THR A 220 5.29 21.61 -5.96
CA THR A 220 4.19 22.08 -6.80
C THR A 220 3.98 21.14 -7.97
N ILE A 221 2.73 20.87 -8.33
CA ILE A 221 2.36 20.14 -9.56
C ILE A 221 1.69 21.11 -10.50
N ALA A 222 2.24 21.24 -11.71
CA ALA A 222 1.77 22.17 -12.73
C ALA A 222 1.46 21.46 -14.06
N VAL A 223 0.53 21.98 -14.82
CA VAL A 223 0.21 21.53 -16.18
C VAL A 223 0.21 22.73 -17.13
N GLU A 224 1.02 22.65 -18.18
CA GLU A 224 1.18 23.71 -19.19
C GLU A 224 0.80 23.17 -20.58
N ASP A 225 0.06 23.95 -21.35
CA ASP A 225 -0.11 23.72 -22.79
C ASP A 225 1.00 24.43 -23.57
N ILE A 226 1.89 23.67 -24.23
CA ILE A 226 3.04 24.21 -24.94
C ILE A 226 2.66 25.06 -26.17
N ARG A 227 1.41 24.99 -26.67
CA ARG A 227 0.92 25.78 -27.80
C ARG A 227 0.64 27.22 -27.38
N THR A 228 0.04 27.38 -26.18
CA THR A 228 -0.36 28.70 -25.67
C THR A 228 0.61 29.23 -24.64
N GLY A 229 1.37 28.38 -23.98
CA GLY A 229 2.21 28.71 -22.83
C GLY A 229 1.39 28.91 -21.53
N ASP A 230 0.09 28.62 -21.56
CA ASP A 230 -0.77 28.78 -20.40
C ASP A 230 -0.58 27.64 -19.39
N ILE A 231 -0.34 28.00 -18.14
CA ILE A 231 -0.39 27.08 -16.98
C ILE A 231 -1.82 27.10 -16.44
N TYR A 232 -2.59 26.04 -16.69
CA TYR A 232 -3.99 25.99 -16.30
C TYR A 232 -4.26 25.11 -15.06
N MET A 233 -3.26 24.40 -14.54
CA MET A 233 -3.26 23.76 -13.23
C MET A 233 -1.94 24.07 -12.52
N ASN A 234 -2.05 24.55 -11.29
CA ASN A 234 -0.89 24.83 -10.46
C ASN A 234 -1.34 24.74 -9.00
N PHE A 235 -0.87 23.73 -8.27
CA PHE A 235 -1.23 23.54 -6.86
C PHE A 235 -0.09 22.90 -6.07
N GLY A 236 0.05 23.32 -4.81
CA GLY A 236 1.00 22.75 -3.87
C GLY A 236 0.58 21.36 -3.39
N VAL A 237 1.53 20.47 -3.21
CA VAL A 237 1.30 19.17 -2.56
C VAL A 237 1.08 19.41 -1.07
N VAL A 238 -0.05 18.95 -0.57
CA VAL A 238 -0.43 19.07 0.85
C VAL A 238 0.19 17.91 1.65
N PRO A 239 0.86 18.18 2.79
CA PRO A 239 1.38 17.12 3.65
C PRO A 239 0.25 16.23 4.19
N LEU A 240 0.40 14.92 4.06
CA LEU A 240 -0.51 13.91 4.57
C LEU A 240 0.15 13.16 5.73
N ASN A 241 0.08 13.74 6.93
CA ASN A 241 0.70 13.15 8.12
C ASN A 241 -0.12 11.95 8.62
N PRO A 242 0.39 10.70 8.54
CA PRO A 242 -0.35 9.52 9.00
C PRO A 242 -0.61 9.50 10.51
N PHE A 243 -0.07 10.44 11.26
CA PHE A 243 -0.27 10.64 12.71
C PHE A 243 -0.93 11.99 13.05
N GLY A 244 -1.48 12.68 12.03
CA GLY A 244 -2.05 14.02 12.12
C GLY A 244 -3.47 14.09 12.69
N TYR A 245 -3.78 13.35 13.75
CA TYR A 245 -5.08 13.43 14.41
C TYR A 245 -5.09 14.52 15.50
N PRO A 246 -6.17 15.29 15.64
CA PRO A 246 -6.27 16.36 16.64
C PRO A 246 -6.45 15.82 18.08
N VAL A 247 -7.08 14.65 18.21
CA VAL A 247 -7.32 13.98 19.50
C VAL A 247 -7.09 12.50 19.31
N THR A 248 -6.30 11.88 20.18
CA THR A 248 -6.03 10.44 20.13
C THR A 248 -7.28 9.60 20.37
N GLY A 249 -7.31 8.39 19.82
CA GLY A 249 -8.39 7.42 20.08
C GLY A 249 -8.36 6.82 21.50
N HIS A 250 -7.20 6.86 22.16
CA HIS A 250 -7.03 6.33 23.51
C HIS A 250 -6.14 7.29 24.33
N PRO A 251 -6.52 7.65 25.57
CA PRO A 251 -5.86 8.71 26.36
C PRO A 251 -4.39 8.42 26.69
N ASP A 252 -3.98 7.15 26.76
CA ASP A 252 -2.62 6.75 27.11
C ASP A 252 -1.64 6.83 25.93
N TYR A 253 -2.11 7.19 24.73
CA TYR A 253 -1.29 7.25 23.51
C TYR A 253 -1.26 8.67 22.93
N PRO A 254 -0.18 9.07 22.22
CA PRO A 254 0.95 8.24 21.78
C PRO A 254 1.88 7.81 22.93
N ARG A 255 2.45 6.59 22.81
CA ARG A 255 3.36 6.01 23.79
C ARG A 255 4.59 5.41 23.11
N VAL A 256 5.77 5.58 23.72
CA VAL A 256 7.02 5.08 23.16
C VAL A 256 7.41 3.78 23.84
N PHE A 257 7.60 2.74 23.01
CA PHE A 257 8.19 1.47 23.41
C PHE A 257 9.61 1.38 22.85
N VAL A 258 10.42 0.53 23.45
CA VAL A 258 11.80 0.27 23.00
C VAL A 258 11.94 -1.22 22.75
N ALA A 259 12.30 -1.57 21.52
CA ALA A 259 12.69 -2.93 21.14
C ALA A 259 14.23 -3.01 21.15
N ASP A 260 14.79 -3.90 21.94
CA ASP A 260 16.23 -4.11 22.02
C ASP A 260 16.65 -5.17 21.02
N VAL A 261 17.25 -4.73 19.91
CA VAL A 261 17.66 -5.60 18.80
C VAL A 261 19.14 -5.86 18.91
N PRO A 262 19.59 -7.11 19.14
CA PRO A 262 20.98 -7.42 19.46
C PRO A 262 22.02 -6.85 18.49
N SER A 263 21.72 -6.85 17.19
CA SER A 263 22.66 -6.39 16.15
C SER A 263 22.76 -4.87 15.99
N ILE A 264 21.71 -4.10 16.36
CA ILE A 264 21.63 -2.65 16.11
C ILE A 264 21.31 -1.82 17.36
N GLY A 265 21.00 -2.48 18.50
CA GLY A 265 20.63 -1.81 19.74
C GLY A 265 19.15 -1.41 19.80
N ALA A 266 18.86 -0.35 20.56
CA ALA A 266 17.53 0.09 20.90
C ALA A 266 16.81 0.75 19.71
N VAL A 267 15.69 0.19 19.28
CA VAL A 267 14.77 0.76 18.28
C VAL A 267 13.55 1.34 18.98
N ARG A 268 13.26 2.62 18.74
CA ARG A 268 12.11 3.32 19.32
C ARG A 268 10.87 3.12 18.45
N LEU A 269 9.75 2.80 19.10
CA LEU A 269 8.46 2.56 18.51
C LEU A 269 7.47 3.56 19.11
N ALA A 270 7.12 4.62 18.39
CA ALA A 270 6.07 5.52 18.85
C ALA A 270 4.70 4.96 18.43
N ALA A 271 4.00 4.37 19.38
CA ALA A 271 2.72 3.73 19.15
C ALA A 271 1.57 4.72 19.28
N HIS A 272 0.67 4.73 18.30
CA HIS A 272 -0.47 5.64 18.19
C HIS A 272 -1.78 4.85 18.06
N VAL A 273 -2.85 5.34 18.67
CA VAL A 273 -4.20 4.83 18.48
C VAL A 273 -5.04 5.93 17.83
N TRP A 274 -5.42 5.73 16.56
CA TRP A 274 -6.26 6.67 15.83
C TRP A 274 -7.67 6.76 16.42
N PRO A 275 -8.31 7.94 16.39
CA PRO A 275 -9.70 8.06 16.78
C PRO A 275 -10.58 7.23 15.83
N PRO A 276 -11.51 6.42 16.37
CA PRO A 276 -12.38 5.58 15.56
C PRO A 276 -13.30 6.45 14.69
N LYS A 277 -13.60 5.97 13.47
CA LYS A 277 -14.48 6.65 12.49
C LYS A 277 -13.99 8.04 12.06
N SER A 278 -12.69 8.28 12.08
CA SER A 278 -12.13 9.53 11.58
C SER A 278 -12.54 9.79 10.13
N SER A 279 -12.96 11.03 9.85
CA SER A 279 -13.26 11.51 8.50
C SER A 279 -12.08 12.21 7.84
N LEU A 280 -10.97 12.38 8.55
CA LEU A 280 -9.78 13.06 8.09
C LEU A 280 -9.13 12.34 6.90
N ASP A 281 -8.57 13.13 6.00
CA ASP A 281 -7.88 12.58 4.82
C ASP A 281 -6.61 11.82 5.22
N GLU A 282 -5.89 12.25 6.25
CA GLU A 282 -4.76 11.55 6.88
C GLU A 282 -5.11 10.15 7.39
N TYR A 283 -6.38 9.92 7.69
CA TYR A 283 -6.86 8.59 8.04
C TYR A 283 -7.29 7.79 6.81
N LYS A 284 -8.06 8.39 5.89
CA LYS A 284 -8.70 7.72 4.77
C LYS A 284 -7.77 7.46 3.59
N SER A 285 -6.87 8.40 3.30
CA SER A 285 -6.07 8.42 2.08
C SER A 285 -4.76 7.62 2.15
N VAL A 286 -4.45 7.02 3.30
CA VAL A 286 -3.22 6.20 3.52
C VAL A 286 -3.38 4.75 3.05
N GLY A 287 -4.35 4.42 2.21
CA GLY A 287 -4.61 3.06 1.75
C GLY A 287 -5.90 2.45 2.29
N ALA A 288 -6.15 1.17 1.98
CA ALA A 288 -7.30 0.44 2.50
C ALA A 288 -7.24 0.26 4.04
N VAL A 289 -8.37 -0.05 4.66
CA VAL A 289 -8.47 -0.15 6.14
C VAL A 289 -7.45 -1.13 6.73
N LEU A 290 -7.20 -2.24 6.04
CA LEU A 290 -6.24 -3.24 6.50
C LEU A 290 -4.79 -2.86 6.22
N ASP A 291 -4.54 -2.05 5.20
CA ASP A 291 -3.18 -1.68 4.78
C ASP A 291 -2.60 -0.55 5.64
N ARG A 292 -3.46 0.32 6.20
CA ARG A 292 -3.04 1.50 6.96
C ARG A 292 -2.63 1.24 8.41
N GLN A 293 -2.92 0.05 8.94
CA GLN A 293 -2.48 -0.36 10.28
C GLN A 293 -1.04 -0.86 10.26
N GLY A 294 -0.32 -0.75 11.38
CA GLY A 294 1.01 -1.31 11.51
C GLY A 294 2.12 -0.28 11.53
N PHE A 295 3.27 -0.69 11.00
CA PHE A 295 4.50 0.07 11.08
C PHE A 295 4.60 1.11 9.95
N TYR A 296 5.04 2.31 10.32
CA TYR A 296 5.43 3.38 9.42
C TYR A 296 6.91 3.62 9.62
N PHE A 297 7.70 3.11 8.69
CA PHE A 297 9.15 3.23 8.76
C PHE A 297 9.62 4.50 8.06
N TYR A 298 10.40 5.28 8.77
CA TYR A 298 11.04 6.49 8.25
C TYR A 298 12.54 6.28 8.12
N ARG A 299 13.10 6.81 7.07
CA ARG A 299 14.53 6.97 6.91
C ARG A 299 14.82 8.41 6.51
N ASN A 300 15.60 9.13 7.32
CA ASN A 300 15.91 10.53 7.09
C ASN A 300 14.67 11.36 6.76
N ASP A 301 13.62 11.26 7.57
CA ASP A 301 12.33 11.95 7.44
C ASP A 301 11.44 11.51 6.24
N ARG A 302 11.89 10.57 5.41
CA ARG A 302 11.08 9.99 4.33
C ARG A 302 10.41 8.70 4.78
N ILE A 303 9.11 8.55 4.52
CA ILE A 303 8.46 7.24 4.69
C ILE A 303 8.98 6.27 3.62
N VAL A 304 9.52 5.15 4.06
CA VAL A 304 9.95 4.03 3.21
C VAL A 304 8.98 2.86 3.24
N GLN A 305 8.08 2.83 4.21
CA GLN A 305 6.93 1.93 4.26
C GLN A 305 5.82 2.57 5.08
N SER A 306 4.58 2.50 4.59
CA SER A 306 3.38 2.99 5.27
C SER A 306 2.41 1.83 5.55
N GLY A 307 2.33 1.40 6.81
CA GLY A 307 1.48 0.31 7.26
C GLY A 307 2.07 -1.09 7.03
N GLY A 308 1.29 -2.09 7.40
CA GLY A 308 1.72 -3.49 7.44
C GLY A 308 2.48 -3.86 8.72
N TRP A 309 2.48 -5.16 9.06
CA TRP A 309 3.06 -5.66 10.30
C TRP A 309 4.36 -6.46 10.12
N ASN A 310 4.94 -6.51 8.91
CA ASN A 310 6.24 -7.11 8.60
C ASN A 310 6.44 -8.52 9.21
N ASN A 311 5.50 -9.41 8.95
CA ASN A 311 5.45 -10.79 9.50
C ASN A 311 5.31 -10.89 11.03
N PHE A 312 5.25 -9.78 11.76
CA PHE A 312 4.97 -9.79 13.19
C PHE A 312 3.55 -10.32 13.48
N ARG A 313 2.59 -9.93 12.66
CA ARG A 313 1.23 -10.46 12.69
C ARG A 313 0.48 -10.23 11.38
N GLN A 314 -0.66 -10.89 11.23
CA GLN A 314 -1.56 -10.64 10.11
C GLN A 314 -2.38 -9.36 10.33
N PRO A 315 -2.71 -8.61 9.27
CA PRO A 315 -3.62 -7.47 9.37
C PRO A 315 -5.02 -7.92 9.81
N GLU A 316 -5.56 -7.24 10.82
CA GLU A 316 -6.88 -7.51 11.38
C GLU A 316 -7.71 -6.22 11.45
N GLN A 317 -9.02 -6.32 11.20
CA GLN A 317 -9.89 -5.14 11.23
C GLN A 317 -9.91 -4.45 12.60
N HIS A 318 -9.80 -5.23 13.69
CA HIS A 318 -9.77 -4.71 15.05
C HIS A 318 -8.52 -3.87 15.36
N LEU A 319 -7.45 -4.03 14.59
CA LEU A 319 -6.21 -3.25 14.69
C LEU A 319 -6.14 -2.05 13.73
N SER A 320 -7.22 -1.75 13.01
CA SER A 320 -7.25 -0.67 12.02
C SER A 320 -6.93 0.73 12.58
N LEU A 321 -6.99 0.90 13.91
CA LEU A 321 -6.64 2.14 14.60
C LEU A 321 -5.17 2.20 15.03
N ALA A 322 -4.45 1.07 14.97
CA ALA A 322 -3.08 0.97 15.44
C ALA A 322 -2.08 1.41 14.35
N ARG A 323 -1.26 2.42 14.64
CA ARG A 323 -0.15 2.87 13.80
C ARG A 323 1.08 3.09 14.66
N VAL A 324 2.23 2.69 14.16
CA VAL A 324 3.51 2.78 14.88
C VAL A 324 4.52 3.51 14.02
N ASP A 325 5.01 4.62 14.51
CA ASP A 325 6.08 5.43 13.91
C ASP A 325 7.44 4.86 14.32
N ILE A 326 8.32 4.58 13.35
CA ILE A 326 9.65 4.03 13.57
C ILE A 326 10.65 4.79 12.70
N ASP A 327 11.53 5.57 13.31
CA ASP A 327 12.69 6.13 12.63
C ASP A 327 13.79 5.07 12.59
N LEU A 328 14.21 4.69 11.38
CA LEU A 328 15.29 3.72 11.17
C LEU A 328 16.64 4.37 11.52
N PRO A 329 17.40 3.78 12.45
CA PRO A 329 18.76 4.26 12.74
C PRO A 329 19.66 4.17 11.50
N PRO A 330 20.73 4.96 11.41
CA PRO A 330 21.76 4.78 10.39
C PRO A 330 22.37 3.36 10.46
N ASP A 331 22.82 2.84 9.31
CA ASP A 331 23.55 1.56 9.20
C ASP A 331 22.77 0.32 9.68
N THR A 332 21.45 0.30 9.45
CA THR A 332 20.57 -0.80 9.85
C THR A 332 20.16 -1.73 8.70
N ASP A 333 20.87 -1.68 7.57
CA ASP A 333 20.56 -2.47 6.37
C ASP A 333 20.61 -4.00 6.59
N GLU A 334 21.32 -4.45 7.63
CA GLU A 334 21.35 -5.86 8.04
C GLU A 334 20.04 -6.34 8.69
N VAL A 335 19.34 -5.46 9.42
CA VAL A 335 18.10 -5.76 10.14
C VAL A 335 16.87 -5.37 9.32
N PHE A 336 16.95 -4.24 8.63
CA PHE A 336 15.88 -3.70 7.81
C PHE A 336 16.32 -3.62 6.36
N ARG A 337 16.06 -4.68 5.61
CA ARG A 337 16.37 -4.70 4.17
C ARG A 337 15.40 -3.80 3.44
N LEU A 338 15.92 -2.68 2.95
CA LEU A 338 15.13 -1.79 2.11
C LEU A 338 15.07 -2.33 0.68
N SER A 339 13.88 -2.36 0.09
CA SER A 339 13.75 -2.65 -1.33
C SER A 339 14.44 -1.57 -2.16
N VAL A 340 14.97 -1.93 -3.33
CA VAL A 340 15.62 -0.96 -4.26
C VAL A 340 14.67 0.17 -4.64
N LYS A 341 13.37 -0.08 -4.63
CA LYS A 341 12.30 0.90 -4.90
C LYS A 341 11.94 1.77 -3.70
N LYS A 342 12.57 1.56 -2.54
CA LYS A 342 12.20 2.22 -1.26
C LYS A 342 10.71 2.11 -0.90
N GLU A 343 10.05 1.05 -1.35
CA GLU A 343 8.63 0.75 -1.11
C GLU A 343 8.50 -0.55 -0.32
N GLY A 344 8.96 -0.52 0.91
CA GLY A 344 8.86 -1.64 1.83
C GLY A 344 10.16 -1.95 2.55
N VAL A 345 9.98 -2.41 3.74
CA VAL A 345 11.02 -2.85 4.66
C VAL A 345 10.80 -4.35 4.91
N GLU A 346 11.81 -5.15 4.69
CA GLU A 346 11.81 -6.55 5.12
C GLU A 346 12.50 -6.62 6.48
N ALA A 347 11.69 -6.71 7.54
CA ALA A 347 12.22 -6.86 8.89
C ALA A 347 12.70 -8.29 9.14
N THR A 348 13.87 -8.42 9.77
CA THR A 348 14.42 -9.74 10.11
C THR A 348 13.66 -10.39 11.25
N PRO A 349 13.75 -11.73 11.41
CA PRO A 349 13.19 -12.44 12.56
C PRO A 349 13.70 -11.92 13.91
N GLU A 350 14.93 -11.39 13.95
CA GLU A 350 15.52 -10.78 15.13
C GLU A 350 14.72 -9.56 15.62
N PHE A 351 14.33 -8.66 14.71
CA PHE A 351 13.48 -7.53 15.04
C PHE A 351 12.09 -7.98 15.49
N VAL A 352 11.51 -8.97 14.82
CA VAL A 352 10.19 -9.53 15.20
C VAL A 352 10.23 -10.09 16.63
N THR A 353 11.28 -10.81 17.00
CA THR A 353 11.48 -11.31 18.37
C THR A 353 11.66 -10.17 19.38
N ALA A 354 12.40 -9.12 19.02
CA ALA A 354 12.59 -7.96 19.88
C ALA A 354 11.28 -7.19 20.14
N LEU A 355 10.34 -7.19 19.19
CA LEU A 355 9.01 -6.58 19.35
C LEU A 355 8.16 -7.27 20.44
N GLU A 356 8.27 -8.60 20.58
CA GLU A 356 7.54 -9.34 21.60
C GLU A 356 7.93 -8.93 23.03
N ASN A 357 9.17 -8.48 23.20
CA ASN A 357 9.75 -8.05 24.48
C ASN A 357 9.84 -6.51 24.60
N ALA A 358 9.42 -5.78 23.56
CA ALA A 358 9.47 -4.33 23.57
C ALA A 358 8.59 -3.77 24.70
N ALA A 359 9.16 -2.87 25.50
CA ALA A 359 8.48 -2.28 26.63
C ALA A 359 8.66 -0.75 26.67
N ASP A 360 7.74 -0.08 27.35
CA ASP A 360 7.88 1.34 27.68
C ASP A 360 8.69 1.52 28.98
N HIS A 361 8.90 2.76 29.38
CA HIS A 361 9.62 3.11 30.61
C HIS A 361 8.93 2.62 31.92
N THR A 362 7.67 2.20 31.85
CA THR A 362 6.91 1.64 33.00
C THR A 362 6.93 0.12 33.03
N GLY A 363 7.50 -0.52 32.01
CA GLY A 363 7.52 -1.98 31.86
C GLY A 363 6.28 -2.54 31.15
N ARG A 364 5.39 -1.68 30.61
CA ARG A 364 4.23 -2.12 29.82
C ARG A 364 4.72 -2.61 28.46
N LEU A 365 4.22 -3.75 28.02
CA LEU A 365 4.65 -4.39 26.78
C LEU A 365 3.96 -3.79 25.54
N PHE A 366 4.63 -3.90 24.40
CA PHE A 366 4.07 -3.52 23.08
C PHE A 366 2.83 -4.35 22.72
N THR A 367 2.73 -5.58 23.20
CA THR A 367 1.53 -6.43 23.06
C THR A 367 0.30 -5.85 23.77
N ASP A 368 0.49 -5.14 24.89
CA ASP A 368 -0.61 -4.46 25.60
C ASP A 368 -1.17 -3.30 24.79
N TYR A 369 -0.30 -2.58 24.04
CA TYR A 369 -0.74 -1.56 23.10
C TYR A 369 -1.69 -2.11 22.04
N LEU A 370 -1.39 -3.30 21.50
CA LEU A 370 -2.25 -3.92 20.51
C LEU A 370 -3.61 -4.30 21.09
N ALA A 371 -3.64 -4.77 22.33
CA ALA A 371 -4.88 -5.05 23.06
C ALA A 371 -5.71 -3.77 23.29
N ASP A 372 -5.06 -2.65 23.66
CA ASP A 372 -5.74 -1.36 23.84
C ASP A 372 -6.32 -0.82 22.55
N ALA A 373 -5.59 -0.93 21.44
CA ALA A 373 -6.07 -0.52 20.13
C ALA A 373 -7.30 -1.34 19.69
N GLN A 374 -7.28 -2.66 19.91
CA GLN A 374 -8.42 -3.55 19.68
C GLN A 374 -9.61 -3.18 20.57
N GLN A 375 -9.37 -2.96 21.85
CA GLN A 375 -10.43 -2.56 22.79
C GLN A 375 -11.07 -1.23 22.38
N THR A 376 -10.27 -0.25 22.02
CA THR A 376 -10.76 1.06 21.51
C THR A 376 -11.65 0.89 20.29
N TYR A 377 -11.26 0.04 19.34
CA TYR A 377 -12.07 -0.27 18.17
C TYR A 377 -13.39 -0.93 18.54
N ARG A 378 -13.37 -1.97 19.41
CA ARG A 378 -14.56 -2.69 19.87
C ARG A 378 -15.54 -1.77 20.59
N GLU A 379 -15.05 -0.92 21.49
CA GLU A 379 -15.89 0.04 22.21
C GLU A 379 -16.56 1.05 21.29
N ALA A 380 -15.84 1.56 20.30
CA ALA A 380 -16.40 2.47 19.32
C ALA A 380 -17.48 1.80 18.46
N ARG A 381 -17.32 0.51 18.17
CA ARG A 381 -18.33 -0.28 17.48
C ARG A 381 -19.54 -0.57 18.36
N LYS A 382 -19.34 -0.92 19.63
CA LYS A 382 -20.43 -1.08 20.60
C LYS A 382 -21.25 0.20 20.74
N ARG A 383 -20.62 1.37 20.86
CA ARG A 383 -21.30 2.68 20.88
C ARG A 383 -22.07 2.97 19.57
N ALA A 384 -21.53 2.57 18.43
CA ALA A 384 -22.23 2.70 17.16
C ALA A 384 -23.36 1.66 17.01
N GLY A 385 -23.19 0.50 17.62
CA GLY A 385 -24.19 -0.56 17.66
C GLY A 385 -25.40 -0.20 18.50
N LEU A 386 -25.30 0.73 19.46
CA LEU A 386 -26.44 1.25 20.21
C LEU A 386 -27.53 1.92 19.34
N THR A 387 -27.19 2.26 18.09
CA THR A 387 -28.15 2.71 17.06
C THR A 387 -28.68 1.56 16.21
N ARG A 388 -28.13 0.36 16.30
CA ARG A 388 -28.63 -0.84 15.62
C ARG A 388 -29.59 -1.59 16.54
N LYS A 389 -30.60 -2.22 15.92
CA LYS A 389 -31.53 -3.07 16.64
C LYS A 389 -30.76 -4.26 17.23
N ALA A 390 -30.97 -4.55 18.52
CA ALA A 390 -30.36 -5.69 19.16
C ALA A 390 -30.88 -7.00 18.56
N VAL A 391 -30.00 -8.01 18.45
CA VAL A 391 -30.32 -9.30 17.83
C VAL A 391 -30.23 -10.44 18.84
N ILE A 392 -30.92 -11.54 18.55
CA ILE A 392 -30.77 -12.80 19.27
C ILE A 392 -29.48 -13.48 18.77
N PRO A 393 -28.51 -13.81 19.62
CA PRO A 393 -27.24 -14.36 19.16
C PRO A 393 -27.37 -15.74 18.51
N PRO A 394 -26.46 -16.11 17.58
CA PRO A 394 -26.37 -17.48 17.08
C PRO A 394 -25.82 -18.41 18.19
N GLY A 395 -26.36 -19.62 18.24
CA GLY A 395 -26.04 -20.60 19.28
C GLY A 395 -25.61 -21.96 18.70
N ARG A 396 -26.32 -23.03 19.12
CA ARG A 396 -26.00 -24.40 18.69
C ARG A 396 -26.00 -24.55 17.17
N GLY A 397 -24.93 -25.16 16.63
CA GLY A 397 -24.75 -25.38 15.20
C GLY A 397 -23.95 -24.30 14.48
N PHE A 398 -23.55 -23.25 15.19
CA PHE A 398 -22.57 -22.27 14.75
C PHE A 398 -21.21 -22.51 15.42
N ALA A 399 -20.13 -22.20 14.71
CA ALA A 399 -18.81 -22.24 15.31
C ALA A 399 -18.66 -21.10 16.35
N PRO A 400 -17.95 -21.29 17.47
CA PRO A 400 -17.78 -20.26 18.51
C PRO A 400 -17.31 -18.91 17.97
N ALA A 401 -16.39 -18.90 17.01
CA ALA A 401 -15.88 -17.69 16.36
C ALA A 401 -16.99 -16.87 15.65
N ILE A 402 -18.06 -17.51 15.17
CA ILE A 402 -19.20 -16.82 14.53
C ILE A 402 -20.04 -16.12 15.60
N THR A 403 -20.29 -16.80 16.72
CA THR A 403 -21.03 -16.22 17.86
C THR A 403 -20.27 -15.00 18.39
N GLU A 404 -18.97 -15.13 18.63
CA GLU A 404 -18.11 -14.05 19.07
C GLU A 404 -18.12 -12.87 18.07
N ALA A 405 -18.01 -13.15 16.76
CA ALA A 405 -18.07 -12.10 15.73
C ALA A 405 -19.42 -11.37 15.69
N VAL A 406 -20.54 -12.07 15.91
CA VAL A 406 -21.87 -11.43 15.98
C VAL A 406 -22.00 -10.59 17.24
N GLU A 407 -21.52 -11.05 18.40
CA GLU A 407 -21.51 -10.32 19.66
C GLU A 407 -20.63 -9.08 19.62
N ASP A 408 -19.53 -9.13 18.90
CA ASP A 408 -18.64 -7.98 18.68
C ASP A 408 -19.24 -6.91 17.76
N GLU A 409 -20.04 -7.32 16.77
CA GLU A 409 -20.55 -6.43 15.71
C GLU A 409 -21.96 -5.89 15.97
N LEU A 410 -22.78 -6.61 16.72
CA LEU A 410 -24.20 -6.29 16.94
C LEU A 410 -24.53 -6.27 18.43
N PRO A 411 -25.43 -5.35 18.88
CA PRO A 411 -25.96 -5.43 20.23
C PRO A 411 -26.77 -6.73 20.39
N ILE A 412 -26.60 -7.40 21.51
CA ILE A 412 -27.28 -8.67 21.82
C ILE A 412 -28.46 -8.41 22.74
N LEU A 413 -29.60 -9.07 22.48
CA LEU A 413 -30.74 -9.09 23.37
C LEU A 413 -30.41 -9.92 24.61
N PRO A 414 -30.36 -9.31 25.82
CA PRO A 414 -29.98 -10.04 27.03
C PRO A 414 -31.06 -11.02 27.45
N GLY A 415 -30.65 -12.21 27.90
CA GLY A 415 -31.55 -13.22 28.45
C GLY A 415 -32.34 -14.04 27.42
N GLU A 416 -32.15 -13.79 26.14
CA GLU A 416 -32.81 -14.52 25.07
C GLU A 416 -32.08 -15.83 24.73
N VAL A 417 -32.88 -16.90 24.46
CA VAL A 417 -32.30 -18.18 24.01
C VAL A 417 -31.69 -18.02 22.65
N PRO A 418 -30.40 -18.40 22.45
CA PRO A 418 -29.72 -18.26 21.16
C PRO A 418 -30.40 -19.03 20.03
N ILE A 419 -30.30 -18.51 18.80
CA ILE A 419 -30.86 -19.17 17.60
C ILE A 419 -29.99 -20.37 17.26
N ALA A 420 -30.58 -21.56 17.25
CA ALA A 420 -29.94 -22.80 16.85
C ALA A 420 -30.07 -23.02 15.33
N VAL A 421 -29.10 -23.72 14.74
CA VAL A 421 -29.21 -24.23 13.36
C VAL A 421 -28.94 -25.74 13.34
N GLN A 422 -29.79 -26.50 12.67
CA GLN A 422 -29.66 -27.96 12.60
C GLN A 422 -30.10 -28.52 11.27
N TRP A 423 -29.52 -29.67 10.89
CA TRP A 423 -29.98 -30.41 9.72
C TRP A 423 -31.16 -31.31 10.10
N SER A 424 -32.27 -31.15 9.42
CA SER A 424 -33.52 -31.85 9.66
C SER A 424 -34.09 -32.48 8.38
N LYS A 425 -34.94 -33.48 8.50
CA LYS A 425 -35.67 -34.03 7.37
C LYS A 425 -36.84 -33.11 7.06
N LEU A 426 -36.79 -32.42 5.92
CA LEU A 426 -37.83 -31.54 5.40
C LEU A 426 -38.39 -32.11 4.08
N ALA A 427 -39.46 -31.51 3.57
CA ALA A 427 -39.99 -31.84 2.25
C ALA A 427 -38.97 -31.54 1.13
N ASP A 428 -39.05 -32.25 0.02
CA ASP A 428 -38.06 -32.19 -1.06
C ASP A 428 -37.96 -30.84 -1.79
N ASP A 429 -38.98 -30.04 -1.65
CA ASP A 429 -39.12 -28.68 -2.21
C ASP A 429 -38.89 -27.57 -1.18
N VAL A 430 -38.38 -27.92 0.02
CA VAL A 430 -38.05 -26.98 1.08
C VAL A 430 -36.55 -27.04 1.38
N PHE A 431 -35.86 -25.90 1.31
CA PHE A 431 -34.43 -25.79 1.64
C PHE A 431 -34.19 -25.58 3.14
N PHE A 432 -34.96 -24.68 3.76
CA PHE A 432 -34.90 -24.41 5.18
C PHE A 432 -36.31 -24.15 5.75
N ASP A 433 -36.45 -24.31 7.06
CA ASP A 433 -37.65 -23.96 7.81
C ASP A 433 -37.30 -23.20 9.08
N ILE A 434 -38.21 -22.35 9.56
CA ILE A 434 -38.02 -21.48 10.71
C ILE A 434 -38.99 -21.87 11.82
N ASP A 435 -38.47 -22.56 12.81
CA ASP A 435 -39.20 -22.86 14.06
C ASP A 435 -38.94 -21.73 15.07
N ARG A 436 -39.94 -20.84 15.18
CA ARG A 436 -39.85 -19.67 16.06
C ARG A 436 -39.99 -20.03 17.53
N ASP A 437 -40.84 -21.00 17.83
CA ASP A 437 -41.10 -21.40 19.21
C ASP A 437 -39.86 -22.00 19.84
N ASN A 438 -39.12 -22.79 19.07
CA ASN A 438 -37.87 -23.41 19.50
C ASN A 438 -36.61 -22.62 19.07
N ARG A 439 -36.78 -21.45 18.48
CA ARG A 439 -35.68 -20.61 17.94
C ARG A 439 -34.67 -21.37 17.12
N THR A 440 -35.17 -22.16 16.18
CA THR A 440 -34.34 -23.05 15.38
C THR A 440 -34.55 -22.80 13.89
N ILE A 441 -33.41 -22.73 13.18
CA ILE A 441 -33.36 -22.79 11.72
C ILE A 441 -33.10 -24.25 11.34
N ALA A 442 -34.10 -24.91 10.74
CA ALA A 442 -34.00 -26.27 10.24
C ALA A 442 -33.52 -26.24 8.78
N LEU A 443 -32.39 -26.87 8.48
CA LEU A 443 -31.86 -27.03 7.12
C LEU A 443 -32.23 -28.42 6.59
N ASN A 444 -32.61 -28.52 5.32
CA ASN A 444 -32.94 -29.80 4.74
C ASN A 444 -31.69 -30.70 4.59
N ARG A 445 -31.69 -31.80 5.33
CA ARG A 445 -30.61 -32.78 5.36
C ARG A 445 -30.32 -33.39 3.97
N LYS A 446 -31.30 -33.38 3.04
CA LYS A 446 -31.12 -33.85 1.67
C LYS A 446 -29.97 -33.14 0.94
N PHE A 447 -29.79 -31.86 1.18
CA PHE A 447 -28.79 -31.04 0.50
C PHE A 447 -27.43 -31.01 1.21
N ARG A 448 -27.31 -31.60 2.42
CA ARG A 448 -26.11 -31.51 3.24
C ARG A 448 -24.85 -32.00 2.56
N THR A 449 -24.91 -33.16 1.90
CA THR A 449 -23.75 -33.80 1.25
C THR A 449 -23.23 -32.93 0.10
N ALA A 450 -24.12 -32.37 -0.70
CA ALA A 450 -23.76 -31.48 -1.80
C ALA A 450 -23.09 -30.18 -1.26
N ILE A 451 -23.72 -29.51 -0.29
CA ILE A 451 -23.20 -28.30 0.33
C ILE A 451 -21.81 -28.52 0.98
N LEU A 452 -21.54 -29.71 1.49
CA LEU A 452 -20.26 -30.06 2.10
C LEU A 452 -19.21 -30.54 1.08
N GLY A 453 -19.54 -30.66 -0.20
CA GLY A 453 -18.63 -31.17 -1.24
C GLY A 453 -18.07 -32.55 -0.86
N GLY A 454 -18.89 -33.46 -0.38
CA GLY A 454 -18.49 -34.80 0.05
C GLY A 454 -17.71 -34.89 1.38
N ARG A 455 -17.44 -33.78 2.06
CA ARG A 455 -16.73 -33.76 3.35
C ARG A 455 -17.58 -34.33 4.49
N ARG A 456 -16.93 -34.89 5.49
CA ARG A 456 -17.64 -35.36 6.72
C ARG A 456 -18.29 -34.19 7.43
N GLY A 457 -19.61 -34.30 7.69
CA GLY A 457 -20.36 -33.31 8.42
C GLY A 457 -20.05 -33.31 9.93
N SER A 458 -20.11 -32.14 10.53
CA SER A 458 -20.07 -31.92 11.99
C SER A 458 -21.26 -31.09 12.46
N LEU A 459 -21.35 -30.81 13.76
CA LEU A 459 -22.41 -29.92 14.27
C LEU A 459 -22.28 -28.49 13.68
N ASN A 460 -21.05 -28.01 13.56
CA ASN A 460 -20.72 -26.65 13.12
C ASN A 460 -20.28 -26.60 11.63
N ASP A 461 -20.66 -27.58 10.84
CA ASP A 461 -20.35 -27.61 9.39
C ASP A 461 -21.05 -26.50 8.59
N ALA A 462 -20.61 -26.29 7.36
CA ALA A 462 -21.10 -25.24 6.46
C ALA A 462 -21.17 -23.83 7.11
N PRO A 463 -20.12 -23.35 7.77
CA PRO A 463 -20.19 -22.14 8.60
C PRO A 463 -20.59 -20.90 7.81
N VAL A 464 -20.11 -20.73 6.58
CA VAL A 464 -20.45 -19.57 5.72
C VAL A 464 -21.93 -19.56 5.38
N MET A 465 -22.47 -20.68 4.91
CA MET A 465 -23.90 -20.79 4.54
C MET A 465 -24.81 -20.56 5.77
N LYS A 466 -24.48 -21.17 6.91
CA LYS A 466 -25.26 -20.99 8.14
C LYS A 466 -25.24 -19.54 8.61
N SER A 467 -24.07 -18.86 8.54
CA SER A 467 -23.97 -17.44 8.88
C SER A 467 -24.76 -16.55 7.94
N MET A 468 -24.70 -16.80 6.62
CA MET A 468 -25.50 -16.07 5.65
C MET A 468 -27.00 -16.23 5.90
N LEU A 469 -27.44 -17.46 6.17
CA LEU A 469 -28.85 -17.71 6.46
C LEU A 469 -29.30 -17.04 7.77
N TYR A 470 -28.46 -17.10 8.83
CA TYR A 470 -28.73 -16.37 10.08
C TYR A 470 -28.91 -14.87 9.82
N LEU A 471 -28.01 -14.24 9.06
CA LEU A 471 -28.10 -12.81 8.73
C LEU A 471 -29.37 -12.45 7.94
N LEU A 472 -29.88 -13.36 7.13
CA LEU A 472 -31.13 -13.18 6.39
C LEU A 472 -32.36 -13.28 7.31
N VAL A 473 -32.37 -14.24 8.26
CA VAL A 473 -33.63 -14.64 8.96
C VAL A 473 -33.69 -14.25 10.44
N HIS A 474 -32.56 -13.78 11.07
CA HIS A 474 -32.57 -13.49 12.53
C HIS A 474 -33.69 -12.53 12.94
N GLN A 475 -34.04 -11.55 12.12
CA GLN A 475 -35.10 -10.57 12.40
C GLN A 475 -36.50 -11.23 12.51
N LEU A 476 -36.70 -12.39 11.92
CA LEU A 476 -37.95 -13.11 11.96
C LEU A 476 -38.24 -13.76 13.33
N PHE A 477 -37.21 -13.91 14.16
CA PHE A 477 -37.31 -14.40 15.53
C PHE A 477 -37.62 -13.30 16.55
N GLU A 478 -37.52 -12.03 16.14
CA GLU A 478 -37.73 -10.87 17.02
C GLU A 478 -39.17 -10.36 16.97
N SER A 479 -39.99 -10.74 15.98
CA SER A 479 -41.34 -10.26 15.79
C SER A 479 -42.35 -11.38 16.00
N GLU A 480 -43.39 -11.13 16.80
CA GLU A 480 -44.49 -12.09 17.00
C GLU A 480 -45.29 -12.38 15.72
N PHE A 481 -45.33 -11.47 14.77
CA PHE A 481 -46.05 -11.61 13.51
C PHE A 481 -45.17 -11.46 12.28
N SER A 482 -45.28 -12.41 11.35
CA SER A 482 -44.71 -12.27 10.02
C SER A 482 -45.68 -11.47 9.15
N GLY A 483 -45.32 -10.22 8.83
CA GLY A 483 -46.07 -9.45 7.86
C GLY A 483 -46.02 -10.08 6.43
N PRO A 484 -46.89 -9.65 5.49
CA PRO A 484 -46.90 -10.16 4.12
C PRO A 484 -45.50 -10.13 3.45
N ARG A 485 -44.75 -9.03 3.60
CA ARG A 485 -43.40 -8.88 3.06
C ARG A 485 -42.38 -9.90 3.60
N ALA A 486 -42.51 -10.29 4.86
CA ALA A 486 -41.62 -11.30 5.43
C ALA A 486 -41.88 -12.69 4.84
N ARG A 487 -43.14 -13.03 4.60
CA ARG A 487 -43.53 -14.29 3.94
C ARG A 487 -43.07 -14.33 2.48
N ASP A 488 -43.23 -13.23 1.74
CA ASP A 488 -42.78 -13.12 0.36
C ASP A 488 -41.25 -13.28 0.27
N ASN A 489 -40.49 -12.67 1.19
CA ASN A 489 -39.06 -12.83 1.26
C ASN A 489 -38.62 -14.27 1.57
N ILE A 490 -39.30 -14.96 2.50
CA ILE A 490 -39.02 -16.36 2.80
C ILE A 490 -39.21 -17.22 1.57
N GLN A 491 -40.32 -17.02 0.82
CA GLN A 491 -40.60 -17.76 -0.42
C GLN A 491 -39.54 -17.48 -1.48
N LEU A 492 -39.13 -16.23 -1.65
CA LEU A 492 -38.06 -15.84 -2.57
C LEU A 492 -36.74 -16.54 -2.21
N TRP A 493 -36.31 -16.47 -0.94
CA TRP A 493 -35.08 -17.11 -0.46
C TRP A 493 -35.13 -18.63 -0.61
N GLN A 494 -36.28 -19.26 -0.30
CA GLN A 494 -36.50 -20.69 -0.53
C GLN A 494 -36.28 -21.06 -2.00
N SER A 495 -36.89 -20.34 -2.92
CA SER A 495 -36.78 -20.63 -4.35
C SER A 495 -35.35 -20.52 -4.87
N ILE A 496 -34.61 -19.46 -4.45
CA ILE A 496 -33.23 -19.20 -4.88
C ILE A 496 -32.29 -20.26 -4.28
N LEU A 497 -32.38 -20.51 -2.97
CA LEU A 497 -31.48 -21.44 -2.27
C LEU A 497 -31.75 -22.89 -2.70
N LEU A 498 -32.99 -23.23 -3.00
CA LEU A 498 -33.34 -24.55 -3.54
C LEU A 498 -32.78 -24.76 -4.96
N ALA A 499 -32.82 -23.73 -5.80
CA ALA A 499 -32.19 -23.77 -7.12
C ALA A 499 -30.67 -23.91 -7.04
N ALA A 500 -30.01 -23.17 -6.14
CA ALA A 500 -28.57 -23.27 -5.91
C ALA A 500 -28.17 -24.66 -5.40
N ALA A 501 -28.87 -25.19 -4.40
CA ALA A 501 -28.59 -26.52 -3.87
C ALA A 501 -28.78 -27.66 -4.90
N ARG A 502 -29.72 -27.49 -5.80
CA ARG A 502 -29.93 -28.43 -6.94
C ARG A 502 -28.83 -28.32 -7.99
N ALA A 503 -28.26 -27.12 -8.18
CA ALA A 503 -27.13 -26.94 -9.08
C ALA A 503 -25.87 -27.64 -8.54
N GLU A 504 -25.59 -27.48 -7.26
CA GLU A 504 -24.45 -28.16 -6.58
C GLU A 504 -24.58 -29.70 -6.67
N ILE A 505 -25.77 -30.26 -6.52
CA ILE A 505 -25.96 -31.71 -6.70
C ILE A 505 -25.63 -32.15 -8.13
N ARG A 506 -26.04 -31.38 -9.16
CA ARG A 506 -25.76 -31.72 -10.55
C ARG A 506 -24.28 -31.64 -10.90
N GLU A 507 -23.55 -30.73 -10.33
CA GLU A 507 -22.10 -30.65 -10.51
C GLU A 507 -21.39 -31.88 -9.93
N ILE A 508 -21.78 -32.32 -8.73
CA ILE A 508 -21.20 -33.54 -8.12
C ILE A 508 -21.52 -34.78 -8.94
N ASP A 509 -22.78 -34.94 -9.42
CA ASP A 509 -23.18 -36.07 -10.25
C ASP A 509 -22.42 -36.08 -11.59
N ASN A 510 -22.10 -34.90 -12.14
CA ASN A 510 -21.32 -34.79 -13.38
C ASN A 510 -19.81 -35.11 -13.18
N ASP A 511 -19.24 -34.71 -12.04
CA ASP A 511 -17.84 -35.05 -11.72
C ASP A 511 -17.66 -36.54 -11.48
N GLU A 512 -18.62 -37.23 -10.81
CA GLU A 512 -18.58 -38.67 -10.61
C GLU A 512 -18.77 -39.47 -11.92
N THR A 513 -19.46 -38.88 -12.91
CA THR A 513 -19.66 -39.52 -14.23
C THR A 513 -18.52 -39.19 -15.21
N GLY A 514 -17.78 -38.10 -15.00
CA GLY A 514 -16.64 -37.68 -15.83
C GLY A 514 -15.34 -38.43 -15.54
N GLU A 515 -15.17 -39.05 -14.37
CA GLU A 515 -14.01 -39.91 -14.04
C GLU A 515 -14.13 -41.35 -14.58
N LEU A 516 -15.25 -41.70 -15.20
CA LEU A 516 -15.51 -43.02 -15.77
C LEU A 516 -15.51 -43.04 -17.31
N ALA A 517 -15.14 -41.95 -17.97
CA ALA A 517 -14.94 -41.85 -19.42
C ALA A 517 -13.49 -41.47 -19.74
#